data_9888aa06f6e3e71c4748469f6297cb08
#
_entry.id   9888aa06f6e3e71c4748469f6297cb08
#
_cell.length_a   1.000
_cell.length_b   1.000
_cell.length_c   1.000
_cell.angle_alpha   90.00
_cell.angle_beta   90.00
_cell.angle_gamma   90.00
#
_symmetry.space_group_name_H-M   'P 1'
#
loop_
_entity.id
_entity.type
_entity.pdbx_description
1 polymer ?
#
loop_
_entity_poly.entity_id
_entity_poly.type
_entity_poly.pdbx_seq_one_letter_code
_entity_poly.pdbx_strand_id
1 'polypeptide(L)'
;MSNVLNLLSEETFVEKMDNQNLLLAAIASNGGGIKIDSWSAVQQVVRLGLASKVFAIGDQFVSTKGETQLVWDVIGFDHDIPADSQFKHSMTIQMHDCYYYAPFDAPEALYYAPDGLAAGTYNFTLLSGYDTAYGGGKTYQFTLTKAVPAGGQIVFPWTYQTQASTALVSTYENATSSAAIESVSVTEGSEGTNLGTADGNTENMNHSHKIRYGSNRWLQSPIRQWLNSNKAANTWWKPQNFFDRPPSNIATAGFLTGMDSEFMSAIGKVKKNTARNTVADGGSYDDADELIFLISRSEIYGGFENNVNDGEPYPYYANNSGLSAAGTGVDTNRIKYQSGTAKHWWLRSPYSGTGGGVRCVYPTGGIGNYNALNSVAAVPACCII
;
A
#
# COMPACT_ATOMS: atom_id res chain seq x y z
N MET A 1 19.18 -11.58 -54.82
CA MET A 1 19.57 -11.30 -53.40
C MET A 1 19.39 -9.80 -53.18
N SER A 2 18.24 -9.36 -53.00
CA SER A 2 18.02 -7.99 -52.56
C SER A 2 16.65 -7.91 -51.90
N ASN A 3 16.52 -7.09 -50.91
CA ASN A 3 15.29 -6.55 -50.31
C ASN A 3 14.86 -7.07 -48.92
N VAL A 4 15.64 -7.87 -48.19
CA VAL A 4 15.34 -8.11 -46.77
C VAL A 4 16.05 -7.05 -45.89
N LEU A 5 17.12 -6.46 -46.37
CA LEU A 5 17.89 -5.43 -45.64
C LEU A 5 17.27 -4.01 -45.67
N ASN A 6 16.35 -3.75 -46.57
CA ASN A 6 15.70 -2.42 -46.70
C ASN A 6 14.46 -2.23 -45.83
N LEU A 7 14.07 -3.20 -44.98
CA LEU A 7 12.87 -3.12 -44.14
C LEU A 7 13.16 -2.76 -42.66
N LEU A 8 14.43 -2.70 -42.28
CA LEU A 8 14.83 -2.27 -40.94
C LEU A 8 15.63 -0.99 -41.07
N SER A 9 15.32 0.02 -40.28
CA SER A 9 16.20 1.18 -40.14
C SER A 9 17.57 0.71 -39.67
N GLU A 10 18.62 1.42 -40.04
CA GLU A 10 19.99 1.11 -39.65
C GLU A 10 20.11 1.06 -38.13
N GLU A 11 19.40 1.93 -37.42
CA GLU A 11 19.28 2.01 -35.98
C GLU A 11 18.66 0.74 -35.36
N THR A 12 17.59 0.22 -35.96
CA THR A 12 16.92 -1.02 -35.51
C THR A 12 17.78 -2.26 -35.78
N PHE A 13 18.58 -2.24 -36.85
CA PHE A 13 19.49 -3.32 -37.19
C PHE A 13 20.70 -3.35 -36.23
N VAL A 14 21.27 -2.19 -35.93
CA VAL A 14 22.38 -2.06 -34.94
C VAL A 14 21.90 -2.48 -33.56
N GLU A 15 20.73 -2.01 -33.11
CA GLU A 15 20.14 -2.38 -31.82
C GLU A 15 19.92 -3.89 -31.71
N LYS A 16 19.43 -4.55 -32.76
CA LYS A 16 19.26 -6.02 -32.77
C LYS A 16 20.59 -6.76 -32.78
N MET A 17 21.59 -6.27 -33.50
CA MET A 17 22.94 -6.83 -33.51
C MET A 17 23.62 -6.69 -32.15
N ASP A 18 23.51 -5.54 -31.52
CA ASP A 18 24.05 -5.29 -30.18
C ASP A 18 23.38 -6.17 -29.15
N ASN A 19 22.08 -6.36 -29.21
CA ASN A 19 21.33 -7.27 -28.35
C ASN A 19 21.73 -8.73 -28.53
N GLN A 20 21.96 -9.19 -29.78
CA GLN A 20 22.46 -10.53 -30.06
C GLN A 20 23.90 -10.70 -29.57
N ASN A 21 24.74 -9.70 -29.75
CA ASN A 21 26.15 -9.75 -29.31
C ASN A 21 26.24 -9.74 -27.78
N LEU A 22 25.40 -8.98 -27.06
CA LEU A 22 25.31 -9.02 -25.60
C LEU A 22 24.83 -10.36 -25.10
N LEU A 23 23.83 -10.97 -25.74
CA LEU A 23 23.36 -12.31 -25.41
C LEU A 23 24.41 -13.36 -25.67
N LEU A 24 25.12 -13.29 -26.81
CA LEU A 24 26.22 -14.17 -27.15
C LEU A 24 27.43 -13.99 -26.21
N ALA A 25 27.72 -12.76 -25.82
CA ALA A 25 28.76 -12.47 -24.83
C ALA A 25 28.43 -13.03 -23.44
N ALA A 26 27.14 -12.88 -23.01
CA ALA A 26 26.65 -13.48 -21.76
C ALA A 26 26.70 -15.01 -21.79
N ILE A 27 26.32 -15.63 -22.92
CA ILE A 27 26.41 -17.09 -23.13
C ILE A 27 27.89 -17.56 -23.16
N ALA A 28 28.75 -16.82 -23.84
CA ALA A 28 30.17 -17.17 -23.98
C ALA A 28 30.96 -17.04 -22.66
N SER A 29 30.64 -16.00 -21.87
CA SER A 29 31.29 -15.78 -20.55
C SER A 29 30.93 -16.83 -19.51
N ASN A 30 29.85 -17.57 -19.71
CA ASN A 30 29.33 -18.56 -18.76
C ASN A 30 29.50 -20.03 -19.21
N GLY A 31 30.41 -20.30 -20.14
CA GLY A 31 30.74 -21.69 -20.51
C GLY A 31 29.58 -22.48 -21.14
N GLY A 32 28.66 -21.78 -21.84
CA GLY A 32 27.58 -22.43 -22.59
C GLY A 32 26.24 -22.51 -21.84
N GLY A 33 26.15 -21.97 -20.60
CA GLY A 33 24.90 -21.77 -19.87
C GLY A 33 24.77 -20.30 -19.42
N ILE A 34 23.58 -19.69 -19.54
CA ILE A 34 23.36 -18.38 -18.96
C ILE A 34 23.28 -18.56 -17.44
N LYS A 35 24.40 -18.34 -16.77
CA LYS A 35 24.42 -18.27 -15.31
C LYS A 35 24.14 -16.84 -14.92
N ILE A 36 22.88 -16.57 -14.58
CA ILE A 36 22.46 -15.26 -14.09
C ILE A 36 22.65 -15.29 -12.57
N ASP A 37 23.78 -14.75 -12.13
CA ASP A 37 24.22 -14.77 -10.73
C ASP A 37 24.25 -13.37 -10.10
N SER A 38 23.74 -12.36 -10.79
CA SER A 38 23.68 -10.98 -10.30
C SER A 38 22.39 -10.27 -10.72
N TRP A 39 21.95 -9.30 -9.93
CA TRP A 39 20.82 -8.46 -10.27
C TRP A 39 21.07 -7.57 -11.49
N SER A 40 22.32 -7.18 -11.70
CA SER A 40 22.72 -6.44 -12.90
C SER A 40 22.51 -7.27 -14.17
N ALA A 41 22.84 -8.55 -14.15
CA ALA A 41 22.60 -9.45 -15.28
C ALA A 41 21.10 -9.65 -15.53
N VAL A 42 20.29 -9.85 -14.47
CA VAL A 42 18.82 -9.92 -14.57
C VAL A 42 18.26 -8.64 -15.21
N GLN A 43 18.71 -7.47 -14.74
CA GLN A 43 18.28 -6.18 -15.26
C GLN A 43 18.60 -6.03 -16.76
N GLN A 44 19.77 -6.41 -17.18
CA GLN A 44 20.15 -6.36 -18.61
C GLN A 44 19.21 -7.23 -19.46
N VAL A 45 18.89 -8.45 -19.02
CA VAL A 45 17.94 -9.32 -19.72
C VAL A 45 16.56 -8.67 -19.83
N VAL A 46 16.10 -8.00 -18.77
CA VAL A 46 14.82 -7.26 -18.78
C VAL A 46 14.88 -6.11 -19.77
N ARG A 47 15.91 -5.26 -19.70
CA ARG A 47 16.08 -4.08 -20.59
C ARG A 47 16.13 -4.44 -22.06
N LEU A 48 16.63 -5.61 -22.40
CA LEU A 48 16.66 -6.15 -23.76
C LEU A 48 15.33 -6.76 -24.22
N GLY A 49 14.28 -6.77 -23.37
CA GLY A 49 12.99 -7.40 -23.67
C GLY A 49 13.07 -8.93 -23.80
N LEU A 50 14.04 -9.53 -23.16
CA LEU A 50 14.30 -10.97 -23.22
C LEU A 50 13.82 -11.74 -21.97
N ALA A 51 13.27 -11.04 -20.99
CA ALA A 51 12.91 -11.64 -19.70
C ALA A 51 12.01 -12.88 -19.86
N SER A 52 10.93 -12.80 -20.63
CA SER A 52 10.01 -13.91 -20.86
C SER A 52 10.57 -15.06 -21.72
N LYS A 53 11.75 -14.89 -22.32
CA LYS A 53 12.45 -15.94 -23.07
C LYS A 53 13.50 -16.64 -22.21
N VAL A 54 13.97 -15.99 -21.17
CA VAL A 54 15.04 -16.47 -20.29
C VAL A 54 14.47 -17.00 -18.98
N PHE A 55 13.41 -16.37 -18.45
CA PHE A 55 12.78 -16.72 -17.19
C PHE A 55 11.36 -17.23 -17.40
N ALA A 56 10.88 -17.99 -16.45
CA ALA A 56 9.49 -18.45 -16.38
C ALA A 56 8.71 -17.74 -15.25
N ILE A 57 7.40 -17.68 -15.40
CA ILE A 57 6.51 -17.29 -14.29
C ILE A 57 6.66 -18.30 -13.16
N GLY A 58 6.90 -17.83 -11.95
CA GLY A 58 7.16 -18.64 -10.77
C GLY A 58 8.65 -18.92 -10.51
N ASP A 59 9.56 -18.53 -11.41
CA ASP A 59 10.98 -18.57 -11.10
C ASP A 59 11.31 -17.71 -9.89
N GLN A 60 12.28 -18.13 -9.11
CA GLN A 60 12.64 -17.49 -7.84
C GLN A 60 14.00 -16.83 -7.91
N PHE A 61 14.05 -15.61 -7.37
CA PHE A 61 15.28 -14.86 -7.15
C PHE A 61 15.45 -14.57 -5.66
N VAL A 62 16.69 -14.34 -5.25
CA VAL A 62 17.02 -14.01 -3.85
C VAL A 62 17.75 -12.68 -3.79
N SER A 63 17.22 -11.76 -2.98
CA SER A 63 17.94 -10.57 -2.53
C SER A 63 18.29 -10.70 -1.04
N THR A 64 19.10 -9.79 -0.53
CA THR A 64 19.42 -9.75 0.90
C THR A 64 18.99 -8.42 1.52
N LYS A 65 18.64 -8.49 2.80
CA LYS A 65 18.38 -7.35 3.66
C LYS A 65 19.16 -7.57 4.96
N GLY A 66 20.33 -6.94 5.07
CA GLY A 66 21.31 -7.35 6.06
C GLY A 66 21.65 -8.83 5.89
N GLU A 67 21.49 -9.64 6.93
CA GLU A 67 21.73 -11.09 6.89
C GLU A 67 20.51 -11.92 6.44
N THR A 68 19.34 -11.28 6.26
CA THR A 68 18.10 -11.97 5.89
C THR A 68 18.01 -12.14 4.38
N GLN A 69 17.77 -13.37 3.92
CA GLN A 69 17.43 -13.65 2.53
C GLN A 69 15.94 -13.40 2.28
N LEU A 70 15.64 -12.72 1.20
CA LEU A 70 14.28 -12.46 0.70
C LEU A 70 14.11 -13.16 -0.64
N VAL A 71 13.17 -14.09 -0.70
CA VAL A 71 12.84 -14.84 -1.92
C VAL A 71 11.73 -14.12 -2.67
N TRP A 72 11.88 -13.97 -3.99
CA TRP A 72 10.98 -13.29 -4.89
C TRP A 72 10.53 -14.22 -6.01
N ASP A 73 9.22 -14.35 -6.22
CA ASP A 73 8.63 -15.06 -7.35
C ASP A 73 8.46 -14.11 -8.53
N VAL A 74 8.81 -14.53 -9.74
CA VAL A 74 8.45 -13.82 -10.99
C VAL A 74 6.97 -13.96 -11.21
N ILE A 75 6.24 -12.83 -11.25
CA ILE A 75 4.78 -12.83 -11.39
C ILE A 75 4.28 -12.29 -12.73
N GLY A 76 5.11 -11.52 -13.46
CA GLY A 76 4.73 -10.96 -14.76
C GLY A 76 5.92 -10.41 -15.55
N PHE A 77 5.77 -10.41 -16.87
CA PHE A 77 6.71 -9.78 -17.81
C PHE A 77 5.95 -8.71 -18.60
N ASP A 78 6.56 -7.52 -18.74
CA ASP A 78 5.99 -6.37 -19.44
C ASP A 78 4.53 -6.04 -19.03
N HIS A 79 4.19 -6.43 -17.81
CA HIS A 79 2.87 -6.22 -17.24
C HIS A 79 2.72 -4.80 -16.69
N ASP A 80 3.77 -4.29 -16.07
CA ASP A 80 3.79 -2.98 -15.46
C ASP A 80 4.59 -1.99 -16.31
N ILE A 81 4.01 -0.81 -16.50
CA ILE A 81 4.62 0.23 -17.33
C ILE A 81 5.66 0.98 -16.50
N PRO A 82 6.95 1.00 -16.90
CA PRO A 82 7.95 1.84 -16.26
C PRO A 82 7.52 3.31 -16.18
N ALA A 83 7.75 3.95 -15.04
CA ALA A 83 7.45 5.36 -14.86
C ALA A 83 8.38 6.26 -15.70
N ASP A 84 9.64 5.86 -15.83
CA ASP A 84 10.59 6.49 -16.72
C ASP A 84 10.45 5.92 -18.14
N SER A 85 10.08 6.79 -19.06
CA SER A 85 9.78 6.42 -20.46
C SER A 85 10.99 5.96 -21.28
N GLN A 86 12.22 6.12 -20.78
CA GLN A 86 13.42 5.56 -21.42
C GLN A 86 13.45 4.03 -21.34
N PHE A 87 12.81 3.42 -20.32
CA PHE A 87 12.68 1.99 -20.19
C PHE A 87 11.39 1.49 -20.84
N LYS A 88 11.47 0.39 -21.56
CA LYS A 88 10.34 -0.17 -22.33
C LYS A 88 9.85 -1.50 -21.75
N HIS A 89 10.67 -2.15 -20.96
CA HIS A 89 10.44 -3.49 -20.45
C HIS A 89 10.48 -3.52 -18.93
N SER A 90 9.72 -4.44 -18.36
CA SER A 90 9.69 -4.69 -16.93
C SER A 90 9.53 -6.17 -16.63
N MET A 91 10.04 -6.61 -15.50
CA MET A 91 9.75 -7.90 -14.91
C MET A 91 9.28 -7.69 -13.49
N THR A 92 8.03 -8.03 -13.20
CA THR A 92 7.45 -7.86 -11.87
C THR A 92 7.74 -9.09 -11.04
N ILE A 93 8.26 -8.85 -9.85
CA ILE A 93 8.53 -9.85 -8.83
C ILE A 93 7.78 -9.53 -7.56
N GLN A 94 7.35 -10.56 -6.83
CA GLN A 94 6.67 -10.45 -5.55
C GLN A 94 7.34 -11.36 -4.53
N MET A 95 7.41 -10.93 -3.27
CA MET A 95 7.90 -11.80 -2.22
C MET A 95 7.14 -13.13 -2.18
N HIS A 96 7.92 -14.22 -2.08
CA HIS A 96 7.36 -15.57 -2.00
C HIS A 96 6.52 -15.74 -0.74
N ASP A 97 7.04 -15.28 0.38
CA ASP A 97 6.43 -15.35 1.69
C ASP A 97 6.04 -13.98 2.26
N CYS A 98 5.22 -14.02 3.28
CA CYS A 98 4.88 -12.84 4.08
C CYS A 98 6.13 -12.30 4.79
N TYR A 99 6.36 -10.99 4.67
CA TYR A 99 7.54 -10.37 5.26
C TYR A 99 7.32 -9.91 6.69
N TYR A 100 6.36 -9.04 6.91
CA TYR A 100 6.16 -8.36 8.19
C TYR A 100 4.70 -8.00 8.42
N TYR A 101 4.28 -8.02 9.68
CA TYR A 101 2.94 -7.57 10.07
C TYR A 101 2.94 -6.07 10.33
N ALA A 102 2.16 -5.34 9.58
CA ALA A 102 1.98 -3.91 9.71
C ALA A 102 0.52 -3.52 9.60
N PRO A 103 0.06 -2.47 10.30
CA PRO A 103 -1.20 -1.85 9.97
C PRO A 103 -1.09 -1.22 8.57
N PHE A 104 -2.20 -1.21 7.85
CA PHE A 104 -2.29 -0.47 6.60
C PHE A 104 -2.26 1.03 6.88
N ASP A 105 -3.00 1.44 7.93
CA ASP A 105 -3.06 2.80 8.43
C ASP A 105 -3.33 2.83 9.95
N ALA A 106 -3.17 3.99 10.58
CA ALA A 106 -3.56 4.25 11.96
C ALA A 106 -4.97 4.86 12.04
N PRO A 107 -5.70 4.70 13.15
CA PRO A 107 -6.89 5.50 13.41
C PRO A 107 -6.57 6.99 13.32
N GLU A 108 -7.37 7.71 12.55
CA GLU A 108 -7.17 9.14 12.29
C GLU A 108 -7.83 10.03 13.36
N ALA A 109 -7.47 11.32 13.37
CA ALA A 109 -8.09 12.29 14.26
C ALA A 109 -9.58 12.52 13.89
N LEU A 110 -10.39 12.84 14.89
CA LEU A 110 -11.79 13.23 14.74
C LEU A 110 -11.93 14.58 14.06
N TYR A 111 -11.17 15.57 14.55
CA TYR A 111 -11.28 16.95 14.14
C TYR A 111 -9.90 17.58 13.99
N TYR A 112 -9.75 18.42 12.99
CA TYR A 112 -8.60 19.26 12.75
C TYR A 112 -8.99 20.74 12.91
N ALA A 113 -8.25 21.47 13.74
CA ALA A 113 -8.49 22.88 14.03
C ALA A 113 -7.49 23.76 13.24
N PRO A 114 -7.77 24.18 11.99
CA PRO A 114 -6.83 24.97 11.20
C PRO A 114 -6.48 26.29 11.88
N ASP A 115 -7.47 26.95 12.49
CA ASP A 115 -7.32 28.24 13.19
C ASP A 115 -7.21 28.09 14.71
N GLY A 116 -7.16 26.84 15.20
CA GLY A 116 -7.22 26.53 16.63
C GLY A 116 -8.64 26.52 17.19
N LEU A 117 -8.75 26.24 18.49
CA LEU A 117 -10.00 26.33 19.26
C LEU A 117 -9.73 27.07 20.57
N ALA A 118 -10.64 27.96 20.96
CA ALA A 118 -10.60 28.57 22.29
C ALA A 118 -10.90 27.54 23.40
N ALA A 119 -10.57 27.84 24.65
CA ALA A 119 -11.13 27.10 25.78
C ALA A 119 -12.66 27.26 25.77
N GLY A 120 -13.41 26.16 26.01
CA GLY A 120 -14.87 26.17 25.94
C GLY A 120 -15.45 24.78 25.72
N THR A 121 -16.79 24.72 25.66
CA THR A 121 -17.52 23.46 25.43
C THR A 121 -17.84 23.30 23.94
N TYR A 122 -17.65 22.10 23.45
CA TYR A 122 -17.83 21.70 22.06
C TYR A 122 -18.63 20.42 21.96
N ASN A 123 -19.36 20.24 20.87
CA ASN A 123 -20.04 19.00 20.56
C ASN A 123 -19.77 18.54 19.12
N PHE A 124 -19.99 17.26 18.86
CA PHE A 124 -19.89 16.64 17.55
C PHE A 124 -20.84 15.45 17.45
N THR A 125 -21.26 15.11 16.24
CA THR A 125 -22.13 13.97 15.97
C THR A 125 -21.37 12.89 15.20
N LEU A 126 -21.51 11.63 15.62
CA LEU A 126 -21.07 10.47 14.85
C LEU A 126 -22.26 9.96 14.04
N LEU A 127 -22.16 9.93 12.70
CA LEU A 127 -23.23 9.37 11.87
C LEU A 127 -23.43 7.89 12.14
N SER A 128 -24.69 7.44 12.01
CA SER A 128 -25.13 6.12 12.42
C SER A 128 -24.64 5.02 11.50
N GLY A 129 -24.98 5.02 10.29
CA GLY A 129 -24.62 3.99 9.33
C GLY A 129 -24.22 2.63 9.93
N TYR A 130 -23.08 2.17 9.52
CA TYR A 130 -22.47 0.92 9.94
C TYR A 130 -22.11 0.86 11.45
N ASP A 131 -21.95 2.00 12.09
CA ASP A 131 -21.40 2.10 13.46
C ASP A 131 -22.45 2.33 14.55
N THR A 132 -23.75 2.17 14.27
CA THR A 132 -24.84 2.42 15.24
C THR A 132 -24.67 1.63 16.53
N ALA A 133 -24.21 0.38 16.45
CA ALA A 133 -24.00 -0.48 17.63
C ALA A 133 -22.89 0.05 18.57
N TYR A 134 -22.05 0.98 18.09
CA TYR A 134 -20.86 1.47 18.78
C TYR A 134 -20.87 2.99 19.00
N GLY A 135 -22.04 3.57 19.04
CA GLY A 135 -22.22 4.98 19.33
C GLY A 135 -22.46 5.86 18.12
N GLY A 136 -22.51 5.33 16.92
CA GLY A 136 -22.97 6.05 15.74
C GLY A 136 -24.42 6.55 15.89
N GLY A 137 -24.73 7.69 15.29
CA GLY A 137 -26.03 8.37 15.42
C GLY A 137 -26.20 9.19 16.71
N LYS A 138 -25.15 9.29 17.53
CA LYS A 138 -25.18 10.04 18.78
C LYS A 138 -24.36 11.31 18.69
N THR A 139 -24.74 12.30 19.48
CA THR A 139 -24.01 13.54 19.69
C THR A 139 -23.26 13.47 21.01
N TYR A 140 -22.01 13.87 20.98
CA TYR A 140 -21.09 13.86 22.10
C TYR A 140 -20.62 15.29 22.39
N GLN A 141 -20.25 15.55 23.63
CA GLN A 141 -19.70 16.82 24.05
C GLN A 141 -18.46 16.65 24.93
N PHE A 142 -17.61 17.67 24.91
CA PHE A 142 -16.42 17.79 25.76
C PHE A 142 -16.11 19.26 26.05
N THR A 143 -15.37 19.51 27.11
CA THR A 143 -14.95 20.87 27.48
C THR A 143 -13.42 20.96 27.46
N LEU A 144 -12.92 21.92 26.70
CA LEU A 144 -11.52 22.33 26.69
C LEU A 144 -11.24 23.32 27.81
N THR A 145 -10.27 23.03 28.65
CA THR A 145 -9.79 23.97 29.68
C THR A 145 -8.67 24.87 29.17
N LYS A 146 -8.03 24.49 28.07
CA LYS A 146 -6.94 25.20 27.40
C LYS A 146 -7.29 25.44 25.93
N ALA A 147 -6.78 26.53 25.38
CA ALA A 147 -6.88 26.76 23.94
C ALA A 147 -6.05 25.72 23.15
N VAL A 148 -6.59 25.28 22.04
CA VAL A 148 -5.89 24.47 21.04
C VAL A 148 -5.28 25.41 20.03
N PRO A 149 -3.96 25.36 19.76
CA PRO A 149 -3.35 26.20 18.75
C PRO A 149 -3.78 25.80 17.34
N ALA A 150 -3.56 26.66 16.37
CA ALA A 150 -3.77 26.38 14.97
C ALA A 150 -3.03 25.09 14.55
N GLY A 151 -3.70 24.24 13.76
CA GLY A 151 -3.19 22.94 13.36
C GLY A 151 -3.38 21.83 14.42
N GLY A 152 -4.05 22.13 15.53
CA GLY A 152 -4.33 21.13 16.56
C GLY A 152 -5.35 20.09 16.11
N GLN A 153 -5.30 18.93 16.74
CA GLN A 153 -6.17 17.79 16.48
C GLN A 153 -6.92 17.37 17.72
N ILE A 154 -8.14 16.91 17.54
CA ILE A 154 -8.90 16.19 18.56
C ILE A 154 -8.98 14.75 18.13
N VAL A 155 -8.43 13.87 18.93
CA VAL A 155 -8.41 12.42 18.72
C VAL A 155 -9.42 11.79 19.64
N PHE A 156 -10.40 11.11 19.04
CA PHE A 156 -11.41 10.35 19.76
C PHE A 156 -11.07 8.85 19.59
N PRO A 157 -10.41 8.23 20.57
CA PRO A 157 -9.89 6.85 20.42
C PRO A 157 -11.04 5.84 20.47
N TRP A 158 -11.72 5.68 19.37
CA TRP A 158 -12.86 4.79 19.19
C TRP A 158 -12.38 3.38 18.84
N THR A 159 -12.60 2.41 19.71
CA THR A 159 -12.23 1.02 19.45
C THR A 159 -13.33 0.28 18.68
N TYR A 160 -13.01 -0.91 18.16
CA TYR A 160 -13.96 -1.76 17.43
C TYR A 160 -15.22 -2.08 18.25
N GLN A 161 -15.10 -2.22 19.57
CA GLN A 161 -16.19 -2.69 20.43
C GLN A 161 -16.71 -1.63 21.41
N THR A 162 -15.96 -0.56 21.64
CA THR A 162 -16.34 0.48 22.59
C THR A 162 -16.02 1.86 22.05
N GLN A 163 -16.97 2.76 22.22
CA GLN A 163 -16.70 4.20 22.04
C GLN A 163 -15.77 4.70 23.14
N ALA A 164 -14.94 5.68 22.84
CA ALA A 164 -14.13 6.32 23.85
C ALA A 164 -14.99 7.18 24.79
N SER A 165 -14.59 7.20 26.06
CA SER A 165 -15.11 8.15 27.04
C SER A 165 -14.21 9.38 27.23
N THR A 166 -13.09 9.43 26.52
CA THR A 166 -12.10 10.51 26.58
C THR A 166 -11.61 10.84 25.16
N ALA A 167 -11.24 12.10 24.96
CA ALA A 167 -10.53 12.54 23.76
C ALA A 167 -9.17 13.14 24.14
N LEU A 168 -8.17 12.90 23.29
CA LEU A 168 -6.85 13.52 23.39
C LEU A 168 -6.83 14.75 22.49
N VAL A 169 -6.51 15.89 23.07
CA VAL A 169 -6.25 17.13 22.32
C VAL A 169 -4.74 17.26 22.13
N SER A 170 -4.29 17.38 20.91
CA SER A 170 -2.88 17.35 20.55
C SER A 170 -2.54 18.24 19.37
N THR A 171 -1.25 18.56 19.26
CA THR A 171 -0.66 19.16 18.05
C THR A 171 0.46 18.27 17.53
N TYR A 172 0.77 18.35 16.25
CA TYR A 172 2.00 17.77 15.72
C TYR A 172 3.16 18.73 15.91
N GLU A 173 4.18 18.31 16.64
CA GLU A 173 5.45 19.02 16.74
C GLU A 173 6.44 18.55 15.67
N ASN A 174 6.32 17.30 15.25
CA ASN A 174 7.17 16.71 14.22
C ASN A 174 6.45 15.48 13.59
N ALA A 175 7.09 14.88 12.59
CA ALA A 175 6.52 13.76 11.83
C ALA A 175 6.27 12.47 12.62
N THR A 176 6.75 12.37 13.86
CA THR A 176 6.75 11.11 14.63
C THR A 176 5.97 11.16 15.92
N SER A 177 5.66 12.35 16.41
CA SER A 177 4.98 12.54 17.69
C SER A 177 3.98 13.69 17.62
N SER A 178 2.93 13.57 18.41
CA SER A 178 2.03 14.67 18.72
C SER A 178 2.25 15.12 20.17
N ALA A 179 2.35 16.42 20.39
CA ALA A 179 2.35 16.97 21.73
C ALA A 179 0.92 16.95 22.29
N ALA A 180 0.73 16.25 23.39
CA ALA A 180 -0.55 16.26 24.10
C ALA A 180 -0.72 17.61 24.83
N ILE A 181 -1.84 18.28 24.55
CA ILE A 181 -2.22 19.53 25.21
C ILE A 181 -3.04 19.21 26.47
N GLU A 182 -4.09 18.41 26.31
CA GLU A 182 -4.91 17.90 27.39
C GLU A 182 -5.67 16.63 26.97
N SER A 183 -6.17 15.89 27.95
CA SER A 183 -7.14 14.81 27.77
C SER A 183 -8.46 15.25 28.40
N VAL A 184 -9.54 15.16 27.65
CA VAL A 184 -10.87 15.63 28.07
C VAL A 184 -11.85 14.49 28.13
N SER A 185 -12.77 14.54 29.12
CA SER A 185 -13.88 13.60 29.19
C SER A 185 -14.91 13.92 28.12
N VAL A 186 -15.38 12.87 27.44
CA VAL A 186 -16.42 12.95 26.41
C VAL A 186 -17.67 12.24 26.91
N THR A 187 -18.80 12.93 26.87
CA THR A 187 -20.10 12.40 27.29
C THR A 187 -21.14 12.62 26.20
N GLU A 188 -22.24 11.85 26.21
CA GLU A 188 -23.38 12.15 25.35
C GLU A 188 -23.97 13.50 25.75
N GLY A 189 -24.22 14.36 24.77
CA GLY A 189 -24.76 15.71 24.96
C GLY A 189 -24.50 16.61 23.77
N SER A 190 -25.18 17.75 23.71
CA SER A 190 -25.15 18.70 22.59
C SER A 190 -24.81 20.12 23.02
N GLU A 191 -24.21 20.30 24.20
CA GLU A 191 -23.85 21.63 24.68
C GLU A 191 -22.64 22.19 23.94
N GLY A 192 -22.58 23.53 23.90
CA GLY A 192 -21.43 24.26 23.34
C GLY A 192 -21.46 24.42 21.82
N THR A 193 -20.29 24.72 21.27
CA THR A 193 -20.14 24.96 19.83
C THR A 193 -20.09 23.62 19.06
N ASN A 194 -20.93 23.51 18.03
CA ASN A 194 -20.96 22.32 17.18
C ASN A 194 -19.76 22.32 16.22
N LEU A 195 -18.93 21.29 16.29
CA LEU A 195 -17.79 21.06 15.39
C LEU A 195 -18.21 20.41 14.06
N GLY A 196 -19.40 19.81 14.00
CA GLY A 196 -19.92 19.13 12.81
C GLY A 196 -20.24 17.67 13.04
N THR A 197 -20.38 16.95 11.94
CA THR A 197 -20.74 15.53 11.91
C THR A 197 -19.64 14.74 11.24
N ALA A 198 -19.12 13.70 11.89
CA ALA A 198 -18.26 12.70 11.26
C ALA A 198 -19.07 12.02 10.14
N ASP A 199 -18.55 11.95 8.93
CA ASP A 199 -19.25 11.66 7.66
C ASP A 199 -20.01 12.88 7.07
N GLY A 200 -19.99 14.02 7.75
CA GLY A 200 -20.50 15.28 7.22
C GLY A 200 -19.49 15.96 6.27
N ASN A 201 -20.01 16.91 5.50
CA ASN A 201 -19.21 17.65 4.49
C ASN A 201 -18.47 18.86 5.10
N THR A 202 -18.00 18.77 6.31
CA THR A 202 -17.20 19.84 6.92
C THR A 202 -15.72 19.50 6.76
N GLU A 203 -14.93 20.43 6.24
CA GLU A 203 -13.50 20.23 5.96
C GLU A 203 -12.68 19.82 7.19
N ASN A 204 -13.17 20.15 8.37
CA ASN A 204 -12.45 19.95 9.63
C ASN A 204 -12.89 18.69 10.40
N MET A 205 -13.95 18.01 9.97
CA MET A 205 -14.47 16.80 10.60
C MET A 205 -14.21 15.59 9.72
N ASN A 206 -13.57 14.59 10.29
CA ASN A 206 -13.19 13.38 9.57
C ASN A 206 -14.34 12.35 9.49
N HIS A 207 -14.20 11.39 8.59
CA HIS A 207 -15.16 10.31 8.40
C HIS A 207 -15.08 9.28 9.55
N SER A 208 -16.23 8.83 10.07
CA SER A 208 -16.33 7.95 11.24
C SER A 208 -15.54 6.63 11.08
N HIS A 209 -15.52 6.04 9.88
CA HIS A 209 -14.74 4.85 9.61
C HIS A 209 -13.23 5.10 9.72
N LYS A 210 -12.74 6.25 9.24
CA LYS A 210 -11.32 6.60 9.33
C LYS A 210 -10.87 6.90 10.75
N ILE A 211 -11.70 7.60 11.51
CA ILE A 211 -11.46 7.85 12.94
C ILE A 211 -11.29 6.55 13.70
N ARG A 212 -12.09 5.56 13.37
CA ARG A 212 -12.14 4.28 14.08
C ARG A 212 -11.14 3.26 13.60
N TYR A 213 -10.95 3.16 12.28
CA TYR A 213 -10.27 2.05 11.64
C TYR A 213 -9.01 2.44 10.86
N GLY A 214 -8.71 3.73 10.73
CA GLY A 214 -7.71 4.24 9.78
C GLY A 214 -8.29 4.33 8.37
N SER A 215 -7.56 4.95 7.46
CA SER A 215 -7.92 5.12 6.06
C SER A 215 -7.51 3.90 5.23
N ASN A 216 -8.36 3.53 4.28
CA ASN A 216 -8.05 2.48 3.31
C ASN A 216 -7.49 3.03 1.98
N ARG A 217 -7.12 4.30 1.92
CA ARG A 217 -6.56 4.94 0.74
C ARG A 217 -5.07 4.68 0.60
N TRP A 218 -4.69 3.85 -0.38
CA TRP A 218 -3.30 3.44 -0.60
C TRP A 218 -2.32 4.60 -0.70
N LEU A 219 -2.65 5.62 -1.53
CA LEU A 219 -1.76 6.75 -1.80
C LEU A 219 -1.32 7.49 -0.52
N GLN A 220 -2.17 7.54 0.49
CA GLN A 220 -1.93 8.24 1.75
C GLN A 220 -1.45 7.31 2.88
N SER A 221 -1.45 5.99 2.67
CA SER A 221 -1.25 5.02 3.74
C SER A 221 0.18 5.01 4.30
N PRO A 222 0.34 4.85 5.63
CA PRO A 222 1.64 4.62 6.26
C PRO A 222 2.36 3.37 5.75
N ILE A 223 1.64 2.28 5.41
CA ILE A 223 2.29 1.07 4.89
C ILE A 223 3.00 1.34 3.57
N ARG A 224 2.43 2.18 2.69
CA ARG A 224 3.09 2.61 1.45
C ARG A 224 4.36 3.40 1.73
N GLN A 225 4.32 4.33 2.70
CA GLN A 225 5.49 5.10 3.11
C GLN A 225 6.58 4.20 3.69
N TRP A 226 6.21 3.24 4.53
CA TRP A 226 7.13 2.29 5.13
C TRP A 226 7.81 1.41 4.08
N LEU A 227 7.04 0.86 3.12
CA LEU A 227 7.56 0.04 2.04
C LEU A 227 8.57 0.79 1.16
N ASN A 228 8.38 2.09 0.96
CA ASN A 228 9.22 2.91 0.09
C ASN A 228 10.28 3.74 0.86
N SER A 229 10.61 3.37 2.09
CA SER A 229 11.55 4.11 2.92
C SER A 229 12.78 3.28 3.31
N ASN A 230 13.95 3.93 3.23
CA ASN A 230 15.22 3.45 3.79
C ASN A 230 15.61 4.17 5.09
N LYS A 231 14.68 4.91 5.71
CA LYS A 231 14.94 5.69 6.91
C LYS A 231 14.90 4.83 8.17
N ALA A 232 15.59 5.32 9.21
CA ALA A 232 15.57 4.72 10.52
C ALA A 232 14.15 4.71 11.14
N ALA A 233 13.97 3.86 12.15
CA ALA A 233 12.79 3.85 13.01
C ALA A 233 12.43 5.27 13.48
N ASN A 234 11.14 5.55 13.58
CA ASN A 234 10.56 6.85 13.99
C ASN A 234 10.84 8.04 13.06
N THR A 235 11.39 7.83 11.85
CA THR A 235 11.73 8.94 10.94
C THR A 235 11.15 8.81 9.53
N TRP A 236 10.53 7.71 9.20
CA TRP A 236 10.06 7.43 7.85
C TRP A 236 8.64 7.91 7.57
N TRP A 237 7.80 8.00 8.60
CA TRP A 237 6.41 8.42 8.45
C TRP A 237 6.27 9.94 8.46
N LYS A 238 5.30 10.42 7.67
CA LYS A 238 4.82 11.81 7.67
C LYS A 238 3.32 11.82 7.43
N PRO A 239 2.55 12.71 8.06
CA PRO A 239 1.13 12.85 7.76
C PRO A 239 0.93 13.23 6.29
N GLN A 240 -0.05 12.63 5.65
CA GLN A 240 -0.44 12.86 4.26
C GLN A 240 -1.71 13.71 4.17
N ASN A 241 -2.46 13.79 5.27
CA ASN A 241 -3.61 14.68 5.43
C ASN A 241 -3.64 15.22 6.87
N PHE A 242 -4.57 16.12 7.14
CA PHE A 242 -4.67 16.81 8.44
C PHE A 242 -5.14 15.92 9.60
N PHE A 243 -5.67 14.75 9.31
CA PHE A 243 -6.19 13.82 10.31
C PHE A 243 -5.24 12.69 10.63
N ASP A 244 -4.17 12.52 9.86
CA ASP A 244 -3.23 11.41 10.01
C ASP A 244 -2.57 11.35 11.38
N ARG A 245 -2.34 10.13 11.84
CA ARG A 245 -1.65 9.80 13.08
C ARG A 245 -0.54 8.79 12.82
N PRO A 246 0.55 8.79 13.64
CA PRO A 246 1.63 7.83 13.47
C PRO A 246 1.11 6.38 13.59
N PRO A 247 1.52 5.48 12.69
CA PRO A 247 1.14 4.07 12.78
C PRO A 247 1.86 3.36 13.93
N SER A 248 1.27 2.26 14.43
CA SER A 248 1.81 1.51 15.56
C SER A 248 3.19 0.90 15.30
N ASN A 249 3.54 0.66 14.03
CA ASN A 249 4.85 0.10 13.63
C ASN A 249 5.91 1.18 13.33
N ILE A 250 5.68 2.43 13.68
CA ILE A 250 6.62 3.54 13.40
C ILE A 250 8.03 3.30 13.98
N ALA A 251 8.11 2.55 15.08
CA ALA A 251 9.38 2.17 15.70
C ALA A 251 10.18 1.10 14.92
N THR A 252 9.66 0.61 13.80
CA THR A 252 10.37 -0.29 12.88
C THR A 252 11.01 0.54 11.77
N ALA A 253 12.27 0.28 11.41
CA ALA A 253 12.92 0.96 10.29
C ALA A 253 12.18 0.69 8.96
N GLY A 254 12.30 1.60 8.01
CA GLY A 254 11.70 1.46 6.69
C GLY A 254 12.11 0.15 6.00
N PHE A 255 11.24 -0.35 5.12
CA PHE A 255 11.44 -1.66 4.47
C PHE A 255 12.75 -1.72 3.67
N LEU A 256 13.14 -0.63 3.01
CA LEU A 256 14.36 -0.57 2.18
C LEU A 256 15.66 -0.43 3.00
N THR A 257 15.59 -0.23 4.32
CA THR A 257 16.77 -0.11 5.18
C THR A 257 17.56 -1.42 5.18
N GLY A 258 18.81 -1.39 4.74
CA GLY A 258 19.70 -2.56 4.68
C GLY A 258 19.45 -3.51 3.51
N MET A 259 18.65 -3.11 2.52
CA MET A 259 18.52 -3.85 1.27
C MET A 259 19.84 -3.85 0.48
N ASP A 260 20.08 -4.95 -0.20
CA ASP A 260 21.20 -5.11 -1.13
C ASP A 260 21.22 -3.96 -2.17
N SER A 261 22.38 -3.36 -2.37
CA SER A 261 22.55 -2.21 -3.25
C SER A 261 22.42 -2.57 -4.74
N GLU A 262 22.80 -3.76 -5.13
CA GLU A 262 22.67 -4.23 -6.51
C GLU A 262 21.21 -4.49 -6.84
N PHE A 263 20.46 -5.13 -5.92
CA PHE A 263 19.01 -5.27 -6.02
C PHE A 263 18.32 -3.89 -6.13
N MET A 264 18.68 -2.95 -5.25
CA MET A 264 18.13 -1.60 -5.27
C MET A 264 18.41 -0.84 -6.57
N SER A 265 19.52 -1.14 -7.23
CA SER A 265 19.87 -0.54 -8.52
C SER A 265 19.13 -1.19 -9.69
N ALA A 266 18.67 -2.42 -9.52
CA ALA A 266 17.94 -3.15 -10.55
C ALA A 266 16.45 -2.85 -10.59
N ILE A 267 15.86 -2.43 -9.46
CA ILE A 267 14.43 -2.10 -9.39
C ILE A 267 14.17 -0.66 -9.81
N GLY A 268 12.99 -0.44 -10.39
CA GLY A 268 12.57 0.89 -10.77
C GLY A 268 11.08 1.13 -10.57
N LYS A 269 10.68 2.41 -10.66
CA LYS A 269 9.29 2.80 -10.49
C LYS A 269 8.45 2.42 -11.69
N VAL A 270 7.23 1.99 -11.40
CA VAL A 270 6.19 1.69 -12.40
C VAL A 270 4.92 2.45 -12.09
N LYS A 271 4.14 2.73 -13.12
CA LYS A 271 2.85 3.41 -13.00
C LYS A 271 1.83 2.44 -12.43
N LYS A 272 1.15 2.86 -11.37
CA LYS A 272 0.05 2.13 -10.76
C LYS A 272 -1.14 3.04 -10.54
N ASN A 273 -2.32 2.54 -10.85
CA ASN A 273 -3.57 3.12 -10.37
C ASN A 273 -4.13 2.26 -9.24
N THR A 274 -4.83 2.88 -8.31
CA THR A 274 -5.44 2.20 -7.18
C THR A 274 -6.82 2.80 -6.93
N ALA A 275 -7.83 1.95 -6.86
CA ALA A 275 -9.20 2.38 -6.57
C ALA A 275 -9.30 3.13 -5.24
N ARG A 276 -10.24 4.06 -5.17
CA ARG A 276 -10.64 4.75 -3.94
C ARG A 276 -11.99 4.25 -3.46
N ASN A 277 -12.22 4.30 -2.14
CA ASN A 277 -13.56 4.03 -1.61
C ASN A 277 -14.56 5.12 -2.03
N THR A 278 -15.84 4.74 -2.07
CA THR A 278 -16.93 5.65 -2.48
C THR A 278 -17.54 6.43 -1.33
N VAL A 279 -17.18 6.08 -0.10
CA VAL A 279 -17.83 6.57 1.12
C VAL A 279 -17.15 7.83 1.66
N ALA A 280 -15.81 7.84 1.65
CA ALA A 280 -15.02 8.92 2.23
C ALA A 280 -14.05 9.59 1.23
N ASP A 281 -13.71 8.93 0.11
CA ASP A 281 -12.70 9.40 -0.85
C ASP A 281 -13.26 9.61 -2.27
N GLY A 282 -14.59 9.58 -2.42
CA GLY A 282 -15.31 9.93 -3.64
C GLY A 282 -15.20 8.93 -4.80
N GLY A 283 -14.66 7.74 -4.58
CA GLY A 283 -14.52 6.72 -5.62
C GLY A 283 -13.46 7.05 -6.68
N SER A 284 -13.54 6.40 -7.89
CA SER A 284 -12.50 6.50 -8.92
C SER A 284 -11.16 5.93 -8.43
N TYR A 285 -10.03 6.46 -8.87
CA TYR A 285 -8.69 5.95 -8.53
C TYR A 285 -7.68 7.07 -8.28
N ASP A 286 -6.57 6.69 -7.66
CA ASP A 286 -5.35 7.48 -7.56
C ASP A 286 -4.29 6.89 -8.50
N ASP A 287 -3.54 7.73 -9.20
CA ASP A 287 -2.36 7.35 -9.98
C ASP A 287 -1.09 7.65 -9.16
N ALA A 288 -0.14 6.74 -9.21
CA ALA A 288 1.16 6.91 -8.57
C ALA A 288 2.28 6.14 -9.28
N ASP A 289 3.49 6.67 -9.16
CA ASP A 289 4.71 5.96 -9.54
C ASP A 289 5.25 5.22 -8.30
N GLU A 290 5.19 3.89 -8.34
CA GLU A 290 5.51 3.01 -7.21
C GLU A 290 6.84 2.27 -7.42
N LEU A 291 7.72 2.31 -6.44
CA LEU A 291 8.95 1.50 -6.42
C LEU A 291 8.69 0.13 -5.78
N ILE A 292 8.14 0.15 -4.56
CA ILE A 292 7.65 -1.03 -3.86
C ILE A 292 6.16 -0.84 -3.63
N PHE A 293 5.37 -1.86 -3.98
CA PHE A 293 3.92 -1.81 -3.85
C PHE A 293 3.33 -3.13 -3.36
N LEU A 294 2.10 -3.08 -2.89
CA LEU A 294 1.26 -4.26 -2.73
C LEU A 294 0.47 -4.47 -4.02
N ILE A 295 0.21 -5.69 -4.39
CA ILE A 295 -0.63 -5.97 -5.55
C ILE A 295 -2.09 -5.64 -5.25
N SER A 296 -2.89 -5.35 -6.30
CA SER A 296 -4.30 -5.01 -6.17
C SER A 296 -5.19 -6.25 -6.16
N ARG A 297 -6.48 -6.03 -5.87
CA ARG A 297 -7.50 -7.06 -6.00
C ARG A 297 -7.68 -7.52 -7.45
N SER A 298 -7.67 -6.59 -8.40
CA SER A 298 -7.78 -6.89 -9.83
C SER A 298 -6.61 -7.75 -10.30
N GLU A 299 -5.41 -7.42 -9.88
CA GLU A 299 -4.17 -8.09 -10.28
C GLU A 299 -4.06 -9.55 -9.83
N ILE A 300 -4.89 -9.98 -8.88
CA ILE A 300 -4.99 -11.39 -8.45
C ILE A 300 -6.32 -12.07 -8.85
N TYR A 301 -6.98 -11.59 -9.88
CA TYR A 301 -8.29 -12.09 -10.32
C TYR A 301 -9.43 -11.93 -9.30
N GLY A 302 -9.32 -10.98 -8.39
CA GLY A 302 -10.31 -10.76 -7.34
C GLY A 302 -11.51 -9.91 -7.76
N GLY A 303 -11.55 -9.46 -9.01
CA GLY A 303 -12.56 -8.53 -9.52
C GLY A 303 -12.25 -7.08 -9.13
N PHE A 304 -13.11 -6.16 -9.52
CA PHE A 304 -12.91 -4.73 -9.39
C PHE A 304 -13.49 -4.17 -8.10
N GLU A 305 -12.89 -3.08 -7.60
CA GLU A 305 -13.50 -2.25 -6.57
C GLU A 305 -14.27 -1.10 -7.22
N ASN A 306 -15.57 -1.02 -6.92
CA ASN A 306 -16.44 0.03 -7.46
C ASN A 306 -16.31 0.20 -8.99
N ASN A 307 -16.24 -0.91 -9.74
CA ASN A 307 -16.03 -0.93 -11.18
C ASN A 307 -14.73 -0.26 -11.67
N VAL A 308 -13.78 0.03 -10.78
CA VAL A 308 -12.46 0.52 -11.13
C VAL A 308 -11.53 -0.67 -11.33
N ASN A 309 -10.97 -0.77 -12.53
CA ASN A 309 -9.87 -1.69 -12.81
C ASN A 309 -8.57 -1.05 -12.30
N ASP A 310 -8.04 -1.57 -11.19
CA ASP A 310 -6.78 -1.13 -10.60
C ASP A 310 -5.59 -2.04 -10.94
N GLY A 311 -5.63 -2.66 -12.11
CA GLY A 311 -4.59 -3.48 -12.71
C GLY A 311 -5.15 -4.74 -13.38
N GLU A 312 -4.46 -5.21 -14.42
CA GLU A 312 -4.76 -6.49 -15.05
C GLU A 312 -4.19 -7.64 -14.20
N PRO A 313 -4.81 -8.84 -14.26
CA PRO A 313 -4.30 -10.00 -13.52
C PRO A 313 -2.89 -10.40 -13.94
N TYR A 314 -2.00 -10.64 -12.96
CA TYR A 314 -0.68 -11.19 -13.24
C TYR A 314 -0.77 -12.64 -13.70
N PRO A 315 0.02 -13.07 -14.69
CA PRO A 315 0.07 -14.45 -15.17
C PRO A 315 0.34 -15.49 -14.06
N TYR A 316 1.06 -15.10 -13.02
CA TYR A 316 1.30 -15.94 -11.83
C TYR A 316 0.01 -16.42 -11.16
N TYR A 317 -1.04 -15.60 -11.19
CA TYR A 317 -2.36 -15.91 -10.62
C TYR A 317 -3.37 -16.36 -11.67
N ALA A 318 -3.11 -16.14 -12.95
CA ALA A 318 -4.03 -16.34 -14.06
C ALA A 318 -4.37 -17.79 -14.35
N ASN A 319 -3.59 -18.73 -13.88
CA ASN A 319 -3.70 -20.14 -14.25
C ASN A 319 -4.77 -20.91 -13.44
N ASN A 320 -5.45 -20.26 -12.54
CA ASN A 320 -6.42 -20.90 -11.66
C ASN A 320 -7.83 -20.37 -11.93
N SER A 321 -8.50 -20.97 -12.92
CA SER A 321 -9.92 -20.75 -13.18
C SER A 321 -10.74 -21.29 -12.00
N GLY A 322 -11.51 -20.48 -11.33
CA GLY A 322 -12.38 -20.89 -10.23
C GLY A 322 -12.33 -20.02 -9.01
N LEU A 323 -11.78 -18.83 -9.15
CA LEU A 323 -11.64 -17.86 -8.08
C LEU A 323 -12.99 -17.25 -7.73
N SER A 324 -13.66 -17.80 -6.74
CA SER A 324 -14.75 -17.07 -6.10
C SER A 324 -14.15 -16.10 -5.06
N ALA A 325 -14.75 -14.91 -4.94
CA ALA A 325 -14.48 -13.99 -3.85
C ALA A 325 -14.72 -14.61 -2.46
N ALA A 326 -15.38 -15.76 -2.42
CA ALA A 326 -15.78 -16.47 -1.20
C ALA A 326 -14.90 -17.66 -0.83
N GLY A 327 -13.78 -17.91 -1.53
CA GLY A 327 -12.78 -18.90 -1.08
C GLY A 327 -13.08 -20.37 -1.44
N THR A 328 -13.96 -20.63 -2.40
CA THR A 328 -14.18 -21.99 -2.95
C THR A 328 -13.52 -22.08 -4.32
N GLY A 329 -12.43 -22.80 -4.42
CA GLY A 329 -11.59 -22.89 -5.62
C GLY A 329 -10.26 -22.16 -5.37
N VAL A 330 -9.37 -22.82 -4.66
CA VAL A 330 -8.17 -22.20 -4.12
C VAL A 330 -7.12 -22.03 -5.22
N ASP A 331 -6.83 -20.79 -5.58
CA ASP A 331 -5.54 -20.49 -6.17
C ASP A 331 -4.46 -20.62 -5.09
N THR A 332 -3.69 -21.68 -5.14
CA THR A 332 -2.63 -21.95 -4.18
C THR A 332 -1.54 -20.89 -4.21
N ASN A 333 -1.34 -20.20 -5.35
CA ASN A 333 -0.37 -19.10 -5.47
C ASN A 333 -0.76 -17.86 -4.64
N ARG A 334 -2.03 -17.76 -4.27
CA ARG A 334 -2.50 -16.71 -3.33
C ARG A 334 -2.19 -17.02 -1.88
N ILE A 335 -1.89 -18.27 -1.54
CA ILE A 335 -1.59 -18.65 -0.16
C ILE A 335 -0.14 -18.29 0.12
N LYS A 336 0.08 -17.32 0.98
CA LYS A 336 1.41 -16.89 1.41
C LYS A 336 1.66 -17.30 2.85
N TYR A 337 2.90 -17.65 3.14
CA TYR A 337 3.26 -18.25 4.42
C TYR A 337 4.18 -17.31 5.22
N GLN A 338 4.23 -17.54 6.53
CA GLN A 338 5.28 -17.04 7.39
C GLN A 338 5.64 -18.14 8.38
N SER A 339 6.90 -18.54 8.38
CA SER A 339 7.38 -19.66 9.20
C SER A 339 6.53 -20.93 9.02
N GLY A 340 6.19 -21.27 7.79
CA GLY A 340 5.42 -22.45 7.42
C GLY A 340 3.91 -22.39 7.72
N THR A 341 3.41 -21.27 8.19
CA THR A 341 1.98 -21.08 8.49
C THR A 341 1.37 -20.09 7.51
N ALA A 342 0.27 -20.47 6.84
CA ALA A 342 -0.47 -19.59 5.95
C ALA A 342 -1.03 -18.38 6.70
N LYS A 343 -0.92 -17.21 6.11
CA LYS A 343 -1.25 -15.93 6.74
C LYS A 343 -2.20 -15.09 5.88
N HIS A 344 -2.89 -14.15 6.54
CA HIS A 344 -3.55 -13.05 5.86
C HIS A 344 -2.49 -12.07 5.37
N TRP A 345 -2.69 -11.52 4.17
CA TRP A 345 -1.80 -10.50 3.65
C TRP A 345 -2.55 -9.40 2.90
N TRP A 346 -2.03 -8.16 3.00
CA TRP A 346 -2.64 -6.98 2.45
C TRP A 346 -2.58 -6.92 0.92
N LEU A 347 -3.66 -6.42 0.34
CA LEU A 347 -3.70 -5.85 -1.01
C LEU A 347 -3.72 -4.32 -0.89
N ARG A 348 -3.37 -3.61 -1.99
CA ARG A 348 -3.48 -2.14 -1.98
C ARG A 348 -4.90 -1.63 -2.23
N SER A 349 -5.82 -2.46 -2.71
CA SER A 349 -7.19 -2.07 -3.00
C SER A 349 -7.99 -1.83 -1.72
N PRO A 350 -8.81 -0.75 -1.65
CA PRO A 350 -9.75 -0.57 -0.57
C PRO A 350 -10.90 -1.56 -0.66
N TYR A 351 -11.64 -1.77 0.43
CA TYR A 351 -13.02 -2.21 0.33
C TYR A 351 -13.88 -0.98 0.07
N SER A 352 -14.39 -0.83 -1.14
CA SER A 352 -14.99 0.40 -1.64
C SER A 352 -16.21 0.90 -0.87
N GLY A 353 -16.91 0.02 -0.17
CA GLY A 353 -18.10 0.33 0.63
C GLY A 353 -17.82 0.88 2.04
N THR A 354 -16.56 1.05 2.43
CA THR A 354 -16.17 1.61 3.74
C THR A 354 -14.96 2.52 3.60
N GLY A 355 -14.80 3.48 4.51
CA GLY A 355 -13.62 4.36 4.52
C GLY A 355 -12.38 3.73 5.17
N GLY A 356 -12.52 2.58 5.87
CA GLY A 356 -11.44 1.97 6.66
C GLY A 356 -11.18 0.48 6.40
N GLY A 357 -11.97 -0.19 5.57
CA GLY A 357 -11.75 -1.60 5.22
C GLY A 357 -10.76 -1.72 4.05
N VAL A 358 -9.72 -2.53 4.18
CA VAL A 358 -8.71 -2.80 3.16
C VAL A 358 -8.84 -4.23 2.70
N ARG A 359 -8.72 -4.47 1.39
CA ARG A 359 -8.72 -5.84 0.85
C ARG A 359 -7.49 -6.61 1.32
N CYS A 360 -7.71 -7.87 1.59
CA CYS A 360 -6.65 -8.81 1.95
C CYS A 360 -6.95 -10.20 1.39
N VAL A 361 -5.93 -11.02 1.31
CA VAL A 361 -6.07 -12.45 1.03
C VAL A 361 -6.04 -13.21 2.35
N TYR A 362 -6.94 -14.18 2.48
CA TYR A 362 -7.03 -15.06 3.64
C TYR A 362 -6.04 -16.23 3.53
N PRO A 363 -5.73 -16.93 4.64
CA PRO A 363 -4.88 -18.13 4.62
C PRO A 363 -5.37 -19.23 3.70
N THR A 364 -6.64 -19.19 3.31
CA THR A 364 -7.26 -20.12 2.36
C THR A 364 -7.12 -19.69 0.90
N GLY A 365 -6.47 -18.56 0.61
CA GLY A 365 -6.41 -17.98 -0.73
C GLY A 365 -7.64 -17.17 -1.15
N GLY A 366 -8.69 -17.15 -0.33
CA GLY A 366 -9.89 -16.33 -0.54
C GLY A 366 -9.61 -14.84 -0.31
N ILE A 367 -10.43 -13.96 -0.92
CA ILE A 367 -10.30 -12.52 -0.77
C ILE A 367 -11.35 -12.00 0.21
N GLY A 368 -10.89 -11.25 1.19
CA GLY A 368 -11.75 -10.56 2.15
C GLY A 368 -11.31 -9.13 2.38
N ASN A 369 -11.61 -8.63 3.56
CA ASN A 369 -11.13 -7.33 4.03
C ASN A 369 -10.86 -7.36 5.53
N TYR A 370 -9.96 -6.49 5.97
CA TYR A 370 -9.74 -6.14 7.36
C TYR A 370 -9.71 -4.63 7.52
N ASN A 371 -9.93 -4.16 8.75
CA ASN A 371 -9.80 -2.74 9.06
C ASN A 371 -8.33 -2.31 8.95
N ALA A 372 -8.08 -1.12 8.42
CA ALA A 372 -6.74 -0.61 8.13
C ALA A 372 -5.80 -0.60 9.35
N LEU A 373 -6.35 -0.43 10.55
CA LEU A 373 -5.60 -0.48 11.82
C LEU A 373 -5.09 -1.88 12.20
N ASN A 374 -5.64 -2.94 11.58
CA ASN A 374 -5.24 -4.30 11.94
C ASN A 374 -3.81 -4.59 11.47
N SER A 375 -3.11 -5.40 12.25
CA SER A 375 -1.80 -5.89 11.87
C SER A 375 -1.95 -7.12 10.97
N VAL A 376 -1.71 -6.96 9.67
CA VAL A 376 -1.79 -8.02 8.66
C VAL A 376 -0.46 -8.06 7.89
N ALA A 377 -0.09 -9.19 7.34
CA ALA A 377 1.21 -9.32 6.71
C ALA A 377 1.31 -8.51 5.41
N ALA A 378 2.46 -7.92 5.16
CA ALA A 378 2.83 -7.34 3.87
C ALA A 378 3.51 -8.40 2.99
N VAL A 379 3.15 -8.43 1.70
CA VAL A 379 3.81 -9.21 0.65
C VAL A 379 4.21 -8.24 -0.47
N PRO A 380 5.36 -7.56 -0.32
CA PRO A 380 5.80 -6.54 -1.25
C PRO A 380 6.06 -7.08 -2.66
N ALA A 381 5.81 -6.24 -3.66
CA ALA A 381 6.18 -6.44 -5.05
C ALA A 381 6.98 -5.25 -5.56
N CYS A 382 7.80 -5.47 -6.59
CA CYS A 382 8.56 -4.45 -7.30
C CYS A 382 8.84 -4.90 -8.74
N CYS A 383 9.38 -3.99 -9.54
CA CYS A 383 9.74 -4.30 -10.93
C CYS A 383 11.22 -4.11 -11.16
N ILE A 384 11.85 -5.09 -11.80
CA ILE A 384 13.14 -4.94 -12.44
C ILE A 384 12.93 -4.19 -13.75
N ILE A 385 13.71 -3.11 -13.99
CA ILE A 385 13.63 -2.29 -15.19
C ILE A 385 14.99 -1.87 -15.70
#